data_dce0e211e6977fbe155e44b036c19af7
#
_entry.id   dce0e211e6977fbe155e44b036c19af7
#
_cell.length_a   1.000
_cell.length_b   1.000
_cell.length_c   1.000
_cell.angle_alpha   90.00
_cell.angle_beta   90.00
_cell.angle_gamma   90.00
#
_symmetry.space_group_name_H-M   'P 1'
#
loop_
_entity.id
_entity.type
_entity.pdbx_description
1 polymer ?
#
loop_
_entity_poly.entity_id
_entity_poly.type
_entity_poly.pdbx_seq_one_letter_code
_entity_poly.pdbx_strand_id
1 'polypeptide(L)'
;MIIDGHAHACGDYLTPDKINQTLLENNTDKVVLVPGELDSNKTYPFPNIAKYFPNKNITKIFNGLTRFVFKITNAEKDLKKGNDFVFSLVKSIPDKVIQFYLLTNDNNDIYNILTKKHKEQKFKGLKIHQCWFPVLINSNSFTQIADWATENDMPIFIHLLPDKEVYKLIEYKKTHSKLKIIIAHLFGLELFIKFGFKDENLYYDISTFQVTSDKRVLKAIDFLGADKIIMGSDTPYGKRNLHNNIKRIKNLDISIEEKNLILGENIRKLLKI
;
A
#
# COMPACT_ATOMS: atom_id res chain seq x y z
N MET A 1 -3.51 19.00 -2.20
CA MET A 1 -4.32 17.88 -1.67
C MET A 1 -3.40 16.92 -0.94
N ILE A 2 -3.77 16.48 0.27
CA ILE A 2 -3.04 15.44 1.02
C ILE A 2 -3.90 14.16 1.03
N ILE A 3 -3.31 13.03 0.66
CA ILE A 3 -4.01 11.74 0.61
C ILE A 3 -3.19 10.71 1.38
N ASP A 4 -3.81 10.03 2.35
CA ASP A 4 -3.26 8.82 2.94
C ASP A 4 -3.39 7.67 1.93
N GLY A 5 -2.31 7.37 1.23
CA GLY A 5 -2.30 6.41 0.11
C GLY A 5 -2.34 4.94 0.54
N HIS A 6 -2.28 4.64 1.83
CA HIS A 6 -2.32 3.28 2.36
C HIS A 6 -2.68 3.23 3.84
N ALA A 7 -3.84 2.70 4.16
CA ALA A 7 -4.26 2.38 5.52
C ALA A 7 -5.24 1.20 5.54
N HIS A 8 -5.47 0.64 6.72
CA HIS A 8 -6.39 -0.48 6.92
C HIS A 8 -7.69 -0.01 7.57
N ALA A 9 -8.81 -0.61 7.18
CA ALA A 9 -10.15 -0.30 7.69
C ALA A 9 -10.36 -0.86 9.11
N CYS A 10 -9.58 -0.36 10.06
CA CYS A 10 -9.61 -0.68 11.49
C CYS A 10 -8.91 0.43 12.28
N GLY A 11 -8.94 0.37 13.62
CA GLY A 11 -8.35 1.40 14.47
C GLY A 11 -8.93 2.79 14.23
N ASP A 12 -8.07 3.72 13.81
CA ASP A 12 -8.45 5.13 13.52
C ASP A 12 -9.32 5.25 12.25
N TYR A 13 -9.41 4.21 11.44
CA TYR A 13 -10.21 4.16 10.21
C TYR A 13 -11.36 3.13 10.27
N LEU A 14 -11.81 2.76 11.49
CA LEU A 14 -12.84 1.75 11.67
C LEU A 14 -14.25 2.24 11.32
N THR A 15 -14.58 3.49 11.59
CA THR A 15 -15.93 4.06 11.37
C THR A 15 -15.87 5.37 10.60
N PRO A 16 -16.98 5.79 9.94
CA PRO A 16 -17.04 7.09 9.26
C PRO A 16 -16.64 8.26 10.15
N ASP A 17 -17.07 8.30 11.41
CA ASP A 17 -16.74 9.37 12.35
C ASP A 17 -15.24 9.40 12.66
N LYS A 18 -14.63 8.22 12.95
CA LYS A 18 -13.18 8.12 13.17
C LYS A 18 -12.38 8.51 11.95
N ILE A 19 -12.81 8.10 10.76
CA ILE A 19 -12.18 8.50 9.50
C ILE A 19 -12.21 10.01 9.37
N ASN A 20 -13.39 10.64 9.52
CA ASN A 20 -13.54 12.08 9.43
C ASN A 20 -12.68 12.82 10.47
N GLN A 21 -12.66 12.35 11.71
CA GLN A 21 -11.82 12.91 12.77
C GLN A 21 -10.33 12.79 12.43
N THR A 22 -9.86 11.60 12.04
CA THR A 22 -8.44 11.35 11.71
C THR A 22 -7.99 12.22 10.55
N LEU A 23 -8.79 12.33 9.50
CA LEU A 23 -8.49 13.16 8.34
C LEU A 23 -8.45 14.64 8.71
N LEU A 24 -9.42 15.12 9.50
CA LEU A 24 -9.48 16.51 9.96
C LEU A 24 -8.26 16.89 10.83
N GLU A 25 -7.93 16.07 11.82
CA GLU A 25 -6.79 16.29 12.73
C GLU A 25 -5.44 16.36 12.01
N ASN A 26 -5.33 15.72 10.84
CA ASN A 26 -4.11 15.67 10.05
C ASN A 26 -4.17 16.56 8.79
N ASN A 27 -5.21 17.39 8.60
CA ASN A 27 -5.43 18.19 7.40
C ASN A 27 -5.29 17.34 6.12
N THR A 28 -5.89 16.16 6.13
CA THR A 28 -5.84 15.18 5.04
C THR A 28 -7.19 15.11 4.36
N ASP A 29 -7.21 15.05 3.03
CA ASP A 29 -8.44 15.14 2.24
C ASP A 29 -9.11 13.78 2.07
N LYS A 30 -8.32 12.74 1.81
CA LYS A 30 -8.80 11.38 1.49
C LYS A 30 -7.90 10.30 2.06
N VAL A 31 -8.43 9.08 2.13
CA VAL A 31 -7.66 7.87 2.47
C VAL A 31 -7.95 6.73 1.51
N VAL A 32 -6.91 5.99 1.13
CA VAL A 32 -7.01 4.71 0.44
C VAL A 32 -7.05 3.60 1.49
N LEU A 33 -8.19 2.90 1.57
CA LEU A 33 -8.40 1.84 2.54
C LEU A 33 -8.34 0.46 1.89
N VAL A 34 -7.65 -0.44 2.59
CA VAL A 34 -7.68 -1.88 2.37
C VAL A 34 -8.31 -2.57 3.59
N PRO A 35 -8.78 -3.81 3.47
CA PRO A 35 -9.23 -4.59 4.62
C PRO A 35 -8.21 -4.65 5.76
N GLY A 36 -8.71 -4.66 6.98
CA GLY A 36 -7.97 -4.87 8.22
C GLY A 36 -8.71 -5.82 9.15
N GLU A 37 -8.37 -5.86 10.43
CA GLU A 37 -9.10 -6.60 11.43
C GLU A 37 -10.51 -6.00 11.59
N LEU A 38 -11.55 -6.79 11.32
CA LEU A 38 -12.93 -6.35 11.48
C LEU A 38 -13.20 -6.00 12.94
N ASP A 39 -13.97 -4.92 13.14
CA ASP A 39 -14.40 -4.43 14.46
C ASP A 39 -13.27 -4.16 15.46
N SER A 40 -12.02 -4.08 14.99
CA SER A 40 -10.86 -3.84 15.83
C SER A 40 -10.57 -2.34 15.99
N ASN A 41 -10.68 -1.88 17.25
CA ASN A 41 -10.24 -0.55 17.67
C ASN A 41 -8.74 -0.49 18.04
N LYS A 42 -8.01 -1.60 17.87
CA LYS A 42 -6.63 -1.71 18.31
C LYS A 42 -5.69 -0.86 17.46
N THR A 43 -4.74 -0.25 18.12
CA THR A 43 -3.53 0.30 17.51
C THR A 43 -2.35 -0.56 17.97
N TYR A 44 -1.45 -0.88 17.06
CA TYR A 44 -0.27 -1.70 17.34
C TYR A 44 0.98 -0.80 17.48
N PRO A 45 1.21 -0.18 18.66
CA PRO A 45 2.36 0.69 18.84
C PRO A 45 3.65 -0.13 18.85
N PHE A 46 4.62 0.29 18.05
CA PHE A 46 5.98 -0.20 18.12
C PHE A 46 6.97 0.95 17.91
N PRO A 47 8.22 0.83 18.42
CA PRO A 47 9.19 1.90 18.36
C PRO A 47 9.64 2.19 16.93
N ASN A 48 10.13 3.41 16.71
CA ASN A 48 10.76 3.77 15.44
C ASN A 48 12.12 3.09 15.32
N ILE A 49 12.14 1.87 14.77
CA ILE A 49 13.34 1.05 14.59
C ILE A 49 14.19 1.59 13.44
N ALA A 50 13.54 2.17 12.43
CA ALA A 50 14.23 2.75 11.27
C ALA A 50 15.23 3.85 11.68
N LYS A 51 14.98 4.55 12.78
CA LYS A 51 15.89 5.56 13.33
C LYS A 51 17.27 4.98 13.67
N TYR A 52 17.32 3.74 14.19
CA TYR A 52 18.57 3.09 14.60
C TYR A 52 19.26 2.33 13.46
N PHE A 53 18.50 1.98 12.42
CA PHE A 53 19.01 1.24 11.26
C PHE A 53 18.65 1.94 9.94
N PRO A 54 19.12 3.17 9.71
CA PRO A 54 18.64 4.02 8.63
C PRO A 54 18.92 3.50 7.21
N ASN A 55 19.86 2.56 7.07
CA ASN A 55 20.19 1.95 5.78
C ASN A 55 19.57 0.55 5.59
N LYS A 56 18.90 0.00 6.60
CA LYS A 56 18.40 -1.37 6.57
C LYS A 56 16.94 -1.43 6.14
N ASN A 57 16.60 -2.45 5.38
CA ASN A 57 15.21 -2.80 5.12
C ASN A 57 14.63 -3.56 6.33
N ILE A 58 14.13 -2.81 7.30
CA ILE A 58 13.56 -3.36 8.53
C ILE A 58 12.28 -4.15 8.26
N THR A 59 11.55 -3.84 7.20
CA THR A 59 10.32 -4.53 6.80
C THR A 59 10.54 -6.05 6.61
N LYS A 60 11.75 -6.48 6.21
CA LYS A 60 12.07 -7.92 6.08
C LYS A 60 11.88 -8.68 7.40
N ILE A 61 12.26 -8.09 8.52
CA ILE A 61 12.13 -8.70 9.85
C ILE A 61 10.65 -8.79 10.24
N PHE A 62 9.91 -7.69 10.01
CA PHE A 62 8.48 -7.62 10.32
C PHE A 62 7.64 -8.55 9.46
N ASN A 63 8.00 -8.76 8.19
CA ASN A 63 7.31 -9.69 7.30
C ASN A 63 7.27 -11.12 7.85
N GLY A 64 8.39 -11.60 8.40
CA GLY A 64 8.46 -12.91 9.04
C GLY A 64 7.51 -13.02 10.24
N LEU A 65 7.51 -12.01 11.10
CA LEU A 65 6.63 -11.96 12.27
C LEU A 65 5.15 -11.85 11.86
N THR A 66 4.81 -10.99 10.92
CA THR A 66 3.44 -10.83 10.41
C THR A 66 2.91 -12.14 9.86
N ARG A 67 3.72 -12.88 9.08
CA ARG A 67 3.33 -14.20 8.55
C ARG A 67 3.09 -15.22 9.65
N PHE A 68 3.93 -15.23 10.69
CA PHE A 68 3.77 -16.11 11.83
C PHE A 68 2.47 -15.81 12.59
N VAL A 69 2.25 -14.54 12.94
CA VAL A 69 1.04 -14.09 13.65
C VAL A 69 -0.22 -14.41 12.86
N PHE A 70 -0.22 -14.14 11.55
CA PHE A 70 -1.36 -14.45 10.68
C PHE A 70 -1.73 -15.95 10.69
N LYS A 71 -0.72 -16.84 10.73
CA LYS A 71 -0.97 -18.28 10.75
C LYS A 71 -1.58 -18.80 12.06
N ILE A 72 -1.32 -18.13 13.18
CA ILE A 72 -1.82 -18.56 14.49
C ILE A 72 -3.09 -17.84 14.91
N THR A 73 -3.54 -16.85 14.15
CA THR A 73 -4.78 -16.09 14.41
C THR A 73 -5.85 -16.44 13.39
N ASN A 74 -7.13 -16.17 13.73
CA ASN A 74 -8.24 -16.34 12.80
C ASN A 74 -8.44 -15.13 11.86
N ALA A 75 -7.43 -14.28 11.70
CA ALA A 75 -7.50 -13.05 10.91
C ALA A 75 -7.90 -13.28 9.43
N GLU A 76 -7.69 -14.46 8.89
CA GLU A 76 -8.12 -14.84 7.54
C GLU A 76 -9.62 -14.65 7.31
N LYS A 77 -10.46 -15.04 8.28
CA LYS A 77 -11.93 -14.92 8.17
C LYS A 77 -12.37 -13.46 8.09
N ASP A 78 -11.74 -12.61 8.87
CA ASP A 78 -12.05 -11.19 8.94
C ASP A 78 -11.61 -10.49 7.65
N LEU A 79 -10.43 -10.80 7.16
CA LEU A 79 -9.90 -10.23 5.92
C LEU A 79 -10.72 -10.64 4.69
N LYS A 80 -11.27 -11.86 4.65
CA LYS A 80 -12.16 -12.31 3.56
C LYS A 80 -13.46 -11.51 3.48
N LYS A 81 -13.98 -11.03 4.60
CA LYS A 81 -15.17 -10.15 4.66
C LYS A 81 -14.81 -8.66 4.52
N GLY A 82 -13.56 -8.33 4.68
CA GLY A 82 -13.06 -6.96 4.78
C GLY A 82 -13.33 -6.11 3.55
N ASN A 83 -13.37 -6.68 2.33
CA ASN A 83 -13.68 -5.91 1.12
C ASN A 83 -15.10 -5.32 1.16
N ASP A 84 -16.08 -6.08 1.61
CA ASP A 84 -17.46 -5.62 1.73
C ASP A 84 -17.60 -4.57 2.83
N PHE A 85 -16.81 -4.70 3.91
CA PHE A 85 -16.72 -3.69 4.97
C PHE A 85 -16.14 -2.38 4.45
N VAL A 86 -14.99 -2.40 3.75
CA VAL A 86 -14.41 -1.19 3.13
C VAL A 86 -15.41 -0.55 2.16
N PHE A 87 -16.12 -1.35 1.37
CA PHE A 87 -17.15 -0.85 0.46
C PHE A 87 -18.30 -0.16 1.22
N SER A 88 -18.68 -0.65 2.40
CA SER A 88 -19.69 0.03 3.23
C SER A 88 -19.22 1.40 3.71
N LEU A 89 -17.93 1.56 4.04
CA LEU A 89 -17.33 2.85 4.39
C LEU A 89 -17.31 3.81 3.19
N VAL A 90 -16.97 3.30 1.98
CA VAL A 90 -17.06 4.10 0.75
C VAL A 90 -18.48 4.61 0.51
N LYS A 91 -19.50 3.77 0.69
CA LYS A 91 -20.90 4.21 0.55
C LYS A 91 -21.29 5.28 1.56
N SER A 92 -20.77 5.20 2.77
CA SER A 92 -21.10 6.15 3.85
C SER A 92 -20.43 7.52 3.67
N ILE A 93 -19.18 7.54 3.18
CA ILE A 93 -18.39 8.76 3.00
C ILE A 93 -17.58 8.71 1.68
N PRO A 94 -18.26 8.73 0.51
CA PRO A 94 -17.64 8.48 -0.79
C PRO A 94 -16.58 9.53 -1.18
N ASP A 95 -16.69 10.74 -0.65
CA ASP A 95 -15.73 11.82 -0.94
C ASP A 95 -14.41 11.69 -0.16
N LYS A 96 -14.36 10.81 0.86
CA LYS A 96 -13.22 10.66 1.76
C LYS A 96 -12.49 9.33 1.59
N VAL A 97 -13.21 8.26 1.28
CA VAL A 97 -12.67 6.89 1.24
C VAL A 97 -12.55 6.36 -0.17
N ILE A 98 -11.38 5.81 -0.47
CA ILE A 98 -11.07 5.12 -1.73
C ILE A 98 -10.77 3.67 -1.39
N GLN A 99 -11.47 2.73 -2.02
CA GLN A 99 -11.25 1.30 -1.81
C GLN A 99 -10.15 0.76 -2.71
N PHE A 100 -9.19 0.02 -2.11
CA PHE A 100 -8.40 -0.98 -2.81
C PHE A 100 -8.89 -2.37 -2.41
N TYR A 101 -9.15 -3.20 -3.40
CA TYR A 101 -9.71 -4.54 -3.22
C TYR A 101 -8.62 -5.54 -2.86
N LEU A 102 -8.69 -6.13 -1.66
CA LEU A 102 -7.75 -7.14 -1.20
C LEU A 102 -8.02 -8.49 -1.86
N LEU A 103 -6.99 -9.06 -2.47
CA LEU A 103 -7.02 -10.40 -3.05
C LEU A 103 -6.73 -11.43 -1.95
N THR A 104 -7.71 -12.28 -1.66
CA THR A 104 -7.67 -13.21 -0.54
C THR A 104 -7.47 -14.67 -0.95
N ASN A 105 -7.55 -14.98 -2.23
CA ASN A 105 -7.48 -16.35 -2.73
C ASN A 105 -6.62 -16.45 -3.98
N ASP A 106 -5.94 -17.58 -4.09
CA ASP A 106 -5.37 -18.09 -5.32
C ASP A 106 -6.48 -18.91 -6.03
N ASN A 107 -7.22 -18.25 -6.91
CA ASN A 107 -8.36 -18.85 -7.61
C ASN A 107 -8.06 -18.90 -9.11
N ASN A 108 -8.38 -20.02 -9.74
CA ASN A 108 -8.17 -20.22 -11.18
C ASN A 108 -9.05 -19.31 -12.06
N ASP A 109 -10.10 -18.69 -11.52
CA ASP A 109 -11.03 -17.79 -12.21
C ASP A 109 -11.03 -16.37 -11.65
N ILE A 110 -9.87 -15.89 -11.20
CA ILE A 110 -9.75 -14.59 -10.52
C ILE A 110 -10.14 -13.41 -11.44
N TYR A 111 -9.89 -13.52 -12.74
CA TYR A 111 -10.23 -12.50 -13.72
C TYR A 111 -11.75 -12.21 -13.72
N ASN A 112 -12.59 -13.23 -13.81
CA ASN A 112 -14.05 -13.06 -13.81
C ASN A 112 -14.58 -12.59 -12.45
N ILE A 113 -13.96 -13.06 -11.35
CA ILE A 113 -14.28 -12.61 -9.99
C ILE A 113 -14.01 -11.10 -9.87
N LEU A 114 -12.86 -10.61 -10.32
CA LEU A 114 -12.50 -9.19 -10.29
C LEU A 114 -13.47 -8.36 -11.16
N THR A 115 -13.79 -8.83 -12.35
CA THR A 115 -14.75 -8.17 -13.26
C THR A 115 -16.11 -7.99 -12.57
N LYS A 116 -16.64 -9.06 -11.97
CA LYS A 116 -17.91 -9.01 -11.23
C LYS A 116 -17.82 -8.06 -10.04
N LYS A 117 -16.79 -8.20 -9.19
CA LYS A 117 -16.62 -7.39 -7.98
C LYS A 117 -16.37 -5.92 -8.28
N HIS A 118 -15.61 -5.60 -9.32
CA HIS A 118 -15.42 -4.21 -9.74
C HIS A 118 -16.72 -3.58 -10.27
N LYS A 119 -17.55 -4.33 -10.97
CA LYS A 119 -18.88 -3.85 -11.40
C LYS A 119 -19.76 -3.50 -10.18
N GLU A 120 -19.67 -4.28 -9.10
CA GLU A 120 -20.43 -4.08 -7.87
C GLU A 120 -19.89 -2.94 -6.99
N GLN A 121 -18.57 -2.88 -6.77
CA GLN A 121 -17.94 -2.06 -5.72
C GLN A 121 -17.15 -0.86 -6.25
N LYS A 122 -16.82 -0.80 -7.53
CA LYS A 122 -16.12 0.32 -8.18
C LYS A 122 -14.80 0.71 -7.49
N PHE A 123 -14.08 -0.26 -6.93
CA PHE A 123 -12.79 0.00 -6.30
C PHE A 123 -11.78 0.62 -7.29
N LYS A 124 -10.77 1.31 -6.79
CA LYS A 124 -9.79 2.10 -7.56
C LYS A 124 -8.40 1.47 -7.68
N GLY A 125 -8.21 0.31 -7.11
CA GLY A 125 -6.96 -0.45 -7.16
C GLY A 125 -7.12 -1.81 -6.51
N LEU A 126 -6.08 -2.63 -6.65
CA LEU A 126 -5.99 -3.97 -6.06
C LEU A 126 -4.93 -4.00 -4.96
N LYS A 127 -5.12 -4.85 -3.96
CA LYS A 127 -4.12 -5.14 -2.91
C LYS A 127 -3.73 -6.60 -2.93
N ILE A 128 -2.44 -6.88 -3.07
CA ILE A 128 -1.83 -8.19 -2.81
C ILE A 128 -0.99 -8.09 -1.54
N HIS A 129 -1.18 -9.02 -0.60
CA HIS A 129 -0.40 -9.08 0.63
C HIS A 129 0.20 -10.48 0.82
N GLN A 130 1.43 -10.69 0.35
CA GLN A 130 2.05 -12.02 0.31
C GLN A 130 2.31 -12.64 1.69
N CYS A 131 2.32 -11.84 2.78
CA CYS A 131 2.40 -12.39 4.14
C CYS A 131 1.09 -13.03 4.60
N TRP A 132 -0.05 -12.59 4.05
CA TRP A 132 -1.39 -13.07 4.40
C TRP A 132 -1.89 -14.11 3.39
N PHE A 133 -1.96 -13.70 2.12
CA PHE A 133 -2.45 -14.51 1.02
C PHE A 133 -1.36 -14.55 -0.06
N PRO A 134 -0.64 -15.67 -0.20
CA PRO A 134 0.54 -15.75 -1.07
C PRO A 134 0.17 -15.86 -2.55
N VAL A 135 -0.16 -14.74 -3.18
CA VAL A 135 -0.19 -14.62 -4.65
C VAL A 135 1.22 -14.35 -5.12
N LEU A 136 1.88 -15.36 -5.67
CA LEU A 136 3.29 -15.29 -6.10
C LEU A 136 3.41 -14.67 -7.50
N ILE A 137 4.42 -13.84 -7.70
CA ILE A 137 4.75 -13.30 -9.04
C ILE A 137 5.01 -14.45 -10.01
N ASN A 138 4.50 -14.36 -11.23
CA ASN A 138 4.51 -15.40 -12.27
C ASN A 138 3.64 -16.64 -11.97
N SER A 139 2.79 -16.63 -10.95
CA SER A 139 1.74 -17.64 -10.84
C SER A 139 0.61 -17.34 -11.84
N ASN A 140 -0.18 -18.37 -12.19
CA ASN A 140 -1.35 -18.18 -13.07
C ASN A 140 -2.31 -17.14 -12.53
N SER A 141 -2.58 -17.14 -11.22
CA SER A 141 -3.43 -16.14 -10.59
C SER A 141 -2.84 -14.74 -10.67
N PHE A 142 -1.53 -14.57 -10.46
CA PHE A 142 -0.89 -13.26 -10.62
C PHE A 142 -1.01 -12.75 -12.05
N THR A 143 -0.80 -13.62 -13.05
CA THR A 143 -0.94 -13.25 -14.47
C THR A 143 -2.36 -12.76 -14.77
N GLN A 144 -3.39 -13.50 -14.36
CA GLN A 144 -4.79 -13.07 -14.54
C GLN A 144 -5.11 -11.74 -13.84
N ILE A 145 -4.57 -11.52 -12.63
CA ILE A 145 -4.71 -10.27 -11.90
C ILE A 145 -4.03 -9.13 -12.64
N ALA A 146 -2.82 -9.35 -13.14
CA ALA A 146 -2.04 -8.35 -13.86
C ALA A 146 -2.68 -7.96 -15.21
N ASP A 147 -3.21 -8.94 -15.94
CA ASP A 147 -3.93 -8.71 -17.18
C ASP A 147 -5.19 -7.88 -16.92
N TRP A 148 -6.02 -8.31 -15.95
CA TRP A 148 -7.21 -7.58 -15.56
C TRP A 148 -6.89 -6.14 -15.11
N ALA A 149 -5.86 -5.97 -14.29
CA ALA A 149 -5.44 -4.66 -13.80
C ALA A 149 -4.96 -3.74 -14.92
N THR A 150 -4.21 -4.29 -15.88
CA THR A 150 -3.72 -3.55 -17.05
C THR A 150 -4.86 -3.10 -17.96
N GLU A 151 -5.81 -3.99 -18.26
CA GLU A 151 -6.99 -3.70 -19.12
C GLU A 151 -7.92 -2.66 -18.48
N ASN A 152 -8.05 -2.67 -17.16
CA ASN A 152 -8.90 -1.72 -16.44
C ASN A 152 -8.13 -0.48 -15.93
N ASP A 153 -6.86 -0.32 -16.31
CA ASP A 153 -5.99 0.78 -15.89
C ASP A 153 -5.86 0.93 -14.36
N MET A 154 -5.91 -0.18 -13.62
CA MET A 154 -5.90 -0.24 -12.17
C MET A 154 -4.49 -0.49 -11.63
N PRO A 155 -4.03 0.23 -10.58
CA PRO A 155 -2.79 -0.11 -9.90
C PRO A 155 -2.96 -1.33 -8.99
N ILE A 156 -1.88 -2.12 -8.87
CA ILE A 156 -1.75 -3.18 -7.88
C ILE A 156 -0.82 -2.68 -6.77
N PHE A 157 -1.34 -2.55 -5.55
CA PHE A 157 -0.54 -2.30 -4.36
C PHE A 157 -0.08 -3.64 -3.80
N ILE A 158 1.23 -3.87 -3.78
CA ILE A 158 1.79 -5.17 -3.41
C ILE A 158 2.71 -5.09 -2.19
N HIS A 159 2.41 -5.92 -1.17
CA HIS A 159 3.30 -6.19 -0.06
C HIS A 159 4.07 -7.48 -0.35
N LEU A 160 5.29 -7.32 -0.88
CA LEU A 160 6.18 -8.43 -1.24
C LEU A 160 6.76 -9.10 0.02
N LEU A 161 6.98 -10.40 -0.03
CA LEU A 161 7.54 -11.14 1.10
C LEU A 161 9.04 -11.39 0.96
N PRO A 162 9.58 -12.24 0.10
CA PRO A 162 11.03 -12.46 0.01
C PRO A 162 11.66 -11.69 -1.17
N ASP A 163 12.96 -11.46 -1.07
CA ASP A 163 13.73 -10.87 -2.16
C ASP A 163 13.56 -11.60 -3.50
N LYS A 164 13.32 -12.91 -3.46
CA LYS A 164 13.02 -13.70 -4.66
C LYS A 164 11.83 -13.17 -5.45
N GLU A 165 10.80 -12.67 -4.76
CA GLU A 165 9.63 -12.09 -5.43
C GLU A 165 9.95 -10.72 -6.04
N VAL A 166 10.92 -9.97 -5.46
CA VAL A 166 11.42 -8.73 -6.07
C VAL A 166 12.12 -9.01 -7.40
N TYR A 167 12.98 -10.03 -7.47
CA TYR A 167 13.62 -10.45 -8.73
C TYR A 167 12.58 -10.83 -9.79
N LYS A 168 11.60 -11.64 -9.41
CA LYS A 168 10.52 -12.03 -10.33
C LYS A 168 9.72 -10.82 -10.81
N LEU A 169 9.45 -9.84 -9.93
CA LEU A 169 8.74 -8.63 -10.31
C LEU A 169 9.54 -7.79 -11.31
N ILE A 170 10.85 -7.65 -11.10
CA ILE A 170 11.74 -6.96 -12.06
C ILE A 170 11.66 -7.64 -13.44
N GLU A 171 11.80 -8.97 -13.49
CA GLU A 171 11.72 -9.71 -14.75
C GLU A 171 10.32 -9.59 -15.39
N TYR A 172 9.26 -9.70 -14.60
CA TYR A 172 7.89 -9.55 -15.08
C TYR A 172 7.64 -8.17 -15.69
N LYS A 173 8.08 -7.11 -15.01
CA LYS A 173 7.90 -5.72 -15.46
C LYS A 173 8.64 -5.40 -16.77
N LYS A 174 9.74 -6.09 -17.10
CA LYS A 174 10.45 -5.91 -18.40
C LYS A 174 9.56 -6.17 -19.61
N THR A 175 8.59 -7.06 -19.47
CA THR A 175 7.65 -7.45 -20.55
C THR A 175 6.23 -6.88 -20.35
N HIS A 176 5.92 -6.34 -19.16
CA HIS A 176 4.60 -5.83 -18.78
C HIS A 176 4.68 -4.37 -18.30
N SER A 177 5.26 -3.49 -19.13
CA SER A 177 5.53 -2.08 -18.78
C SER A 177 4.27 -1.27 -18.47
N LYS A 178 3.11 -1.61 -19.04
CA LYS A 178 1.84 -0.93 -18.78
C LYS A 178 1.25 -1.21 -17.40
N LEU A 179 1.63 -2.32 -16.76
CA LEU A 179 1.12 -2.70 -15.45
C LEU A 179 1.59 -1.72 -14.37
N LYS A 180 0.66 -1.10 -13.68
CA LYS A 180 0.91 -0.14 -12.60
C LYS A 180 1.11 -0.88 -11.27
N ILE A 181 2.26 -0.73 -10.64
CA ILE A 181 2.61 -1.38 -9.38
C ILE A 181 3.00 -0.34 -8.33
N ILE A 182 2.45 -0.46 -7.13
CA ILE A 182 2.88 0.25 -5.92
C ILE A 182 3.49 -0.78 -4.98
N ILE A 183 4.77 -0.65 -4.65
CA ILE A 183 5.46 -1.54 -3.72
C ILE A 183 5.41 -0.96 -2.32
N ALA A 184 4.89 -1.74 -1.36
CA ALA A 184 4.79 -1.33 0.05
C ALA A 184 6.15 -1.13 0.72
N HIS A 185 6.26 -0.11 1.59
CA HIS A 185 7.33 0.09 2.58
C HIS A 185 8.75 0.14 2.00
N LEU A 186 8.92 0.65 0.78
CA LEU A 186 10.22 0.63 0.08
C LEU A 186 10.84 -0.78 0.01
N PHE A 187 10.02 -1.84 -0.02
CA PHE A 187 10.53 -3.21 -0.03
C PHE A 187 11.28 -3.49 -1.34
N GLY A 188 12.48 -4.03 -1.24
CA GLY A 188 13.31 -4.37 -2.41
C GLY A 188 13.99 -3.19 -3.10
N LEU A 189 13.87 -1.96 -2.61
CA LEU A 189 14.51 -0.77 -3.20
C LEU A 189 15.99 -1.00 -3.54
N GLU A 190 16.74 -1.65 -2.64
CA GLU A 190 18.16 -1.92 -2.81
C GLU A 190 18.45 -2.85 -4.00
N LEU A 191 17.53 -3.76 -4.32
CA LEU A 191 17.64 -4.64 -5.50
C LEU A 191 17.33 -3.87 -6.79
N PHE A 192 16.29 -3.05 -6.80
CA PHE A 192 15.97 -2.19 -7.95
C PHE A 192 17.16 -1.26 -8.30
N ILE A 193 17.77 -0.66 -7.28
CA ILE A 193 18.99 0.16 -7.47
C ILE A 193 20.15 -0.68 -8.01
N LYS A 194 20.40 -1.87 -7.42
CA LYS A 194 21.47 -2.77 -7.86
C LYS A 194 21.36 -3.17 -9.34
N PHE A 195 20.13 -3.37 -9.82
CA PHE A 195 19.86 -3.72 -11.22
C PHE A 195 19.69 -2.50 -12.13
N GLY A 196 19.69 -1.28 -11.59
CA GLY A 196 19.40 -0.06 -12.35
C GLY A 196 18.01 -0.07 -12.98
N PHE A 197 17.07 -0.88 -12.46
CA PHE A 197 15.75 -1.04 -13.06
C PHE A 197 14.82 0.09 -12.64
N LYS A 198 14.39 0.88 -13.60
CA LYS A 198 13.36 1.92 -13.47
C LYS A 198 12.24 1.64 -14.44
N ASP A 199 11.01 1.99 -14.06
CA ASP A 199 9.82 1.81 -14.89
C ASP A 199 8.82 2.93 -14.57
N GLU A 200 8.16 3.48 -15.59
CA GLU A 200 7.24 4.61 -15.47
C GLU A 200 6.00 4.28 -14.63
N ASN A 201 5.61 3.02 -14.60
CA ASN A 201 4.44 2.50 -13.89
C ASN A 201 4.81 1.77 -12.59
N LEU A 202 6.02 2.03 -12.05
CA LEU A 202 6.47 1.50 -10.77
C LEU A 202 6.55 2.62 -9.74
N TYR A 203 5.83 2.45 -8.65
CA TYR A 203 5.72 3.38 -7.52
C TYR A 203 6.15 2.70 -6.22
N TYR A 204 6.57 3.49 -5.24
CA TYR A 204 6.88 3.04 -3.90
C TYR A 204 6.05 3.78 -2.87
N ASP A 205 5.44 3.02 -1.96
CA ASP A 205 4.85 3.52 -0.74
C ASP A 205 5.90 3.62 0.38
N ILE A 206 5.83 4.69 1.15
CA ILE A 206 6.75 4.98 2.27
C ILE A 206 6.12 4.80 3.64
N SER A 207 4.93 4.19 3.73
CA SER A 207 4.40 3.71 5.01
C SER A 207 5.33 2.60 5.52
N THR A 208 5.36 2.21 6.63
CA THR A 208 5.07 2.57 7.98
C THR A 208 6.24 3.42 8.53
N PHE A 209 5.97 4.53 9.16
CA PHE A 209 7.00 5.46 9.64
C PHE A 209 8.11 4.80 10.47
N GLN A 210 7.76 3.79 11.27
CA GLN A 210 8.69 3.12 12.18
C GLN A 210 9.67 2.17 11.49
N VAL A 211 9.42 1.75 10.25
CA VAL A 211 10.27 0.79 9.52
C VAL A 211 10.91 1.37 8.26
N THR A 212 10.45 2.53 7.79
CA THR A 212 11.04 3.26 6.66
C THR A 212 11.77 4.50 7.14
N SER A 213 13.10 4.55 6.99
CA SER A 213 13.90 5.72 7.40
C SER A 213 13.86 6.84 6.37
N ASP A 214 14.10 8.08 6.83
CA ASP A 214 14.23 9.26 5.95
C ASP A 214 15.35 9.05 4.92
N LYS A 215 16.47 8.42 5.33
CA LYS A 215 17.59 8.12 4.43
C LYS A 215 17.19 7.19 3.29
N ARG A 216 16.34 6.17 3.55
CA ARG A 216 15.82 5.30 2.49
C ARG A 216 14.79 6.02 1.62
N VAL A 217 13.98 6.91 2.19
CA VAL A 217 13.04 7.75 1.42
C VAL A 217 13.82 8.66 0.45
N LEU A 218 14.83 9.38 0.95
CA LEU A 218 15.69 10.22 0.09
C LEU A 218 16.40 9.40 -0.99
N LYS A 219 16.92 8.22 -0.65
CA LYS A 219 17.52 7.30 -1.63
C LYS A 219 16.53 6.83 -2.70
N ALA A 220 15.27 6.63 -2.34
CA ALA A 220 14.23 6.28 -3.31
C ALA A 220 13.90 7.47 -4.22
N ILE A 221 13.82 8.68 -3.68
CA ILE A 221 13.61 9.92 -4.45
C ILE A 221 14.76 10.15 -5.43
N ASP A 222 16.00 10.05 -4.98
CA ASP A 222 17.20 10.20 -5.80
C ASP A 222 17.23 9.17 -6.95
N PHE A 223 16.86 7.94 -6.67
CA PHE A 223 16.90 6.88 -7.68
C PHE A 223 15.72 6.94 -8.66
N LEU A 224 14.48 7.12 -8.17
CA LEU A 224 13.27 7.00 -8.98
C LEU A 224 12.66 8.34 -9.41
N GLY A 225 12.90 9.41 -8.65
CA GLY A 225 12.16 10.66 -8.69
C GLY A 225 11.05 10.72 -7.64
N ALA A 226 10.73 11.93 -7.17
CA ALA A 226 9.66 12.15 -6.20
C ALA A 226 8.28 11.81 -6.77
N ASP A 227 8.10 11.84 -8.10
CA ASP A 227 6.87 11.48 -8.81
C ASP A 227 6.51 9.99 -8.72
N LYS A 228 7.41 9.14 -8.22
CA LYS A 228 7.21 7.70 -7.99
C LYS A 228 6.98 7.32 -6.53
N ILE A 229 6.97 8.29 -5.62
CA ILE A 229 6.83 8.04 -4.18
C ILE A 229 5.43 8.41 -3.70
N ILE A 230 4.81 7.52 -2.94
CA ILE A 230 3.46 7.68 -2.40
C ILE A 230 3.54 7.67 -0.87
N MET A 231 2.97 8.68 -0.22
CA MET A 231 2.81 8.70 1.22
C MET A 231 1.62 7.85 1.64
N GLY A 232 1.80 7.01 2.65
CA GLY A 232 0.75 6.27 3.32
C GLY A 232 1.02 6.15 4.82
N SER A 233 0.02 5.85 5.63
CA SER A 233 0.19 5.66 7.06
C SER A 233 0.43 4.22 7.48
N ASP A 234 -0.21 3.28 6.82
CA ASP A 234 -0.31 1.87 7.24
C ASP A 234 -0.96 1.72 8.63
N THR A 235 -1.81 2.69 9.01
CA THR A 235 -2.62 2.60 10.24
C THR A 235 -3.47 1.32 10.18
N PRO A 236 -3.54 0.54 11.30
CA PRO A 236 -3.16 0.86 12.68
C PRO A 236 -1.76 0.39 13.12
N TYR A 237 -0.89 0.00 12.20
CA TYR A 237 0.44 -0.52 12.50
C TYR A 237 1.44 0.61 12.75
N GLY A 238 1.52 1.04 14.00
CA GLY A 238 2.28 2.18 14.49
C GLY A 238 1.40 3.31 14.99
N LYS A 239 1.91 4.05 15.99
CA LYS A 239 1.17 5.16 16.60
C LYS A 239 1.38 6.47 15.83
N ARG A 240 0.28 7.18 15.53
CA ARG A 240 0.30 8.48 14.85
C ARG A 240 1.04 8.48 13.49
N ASN A 241 0.95 7.38 12.75
CA ASN A 241 1.71 7.23 11.51
C ASN A 241 1.38 8.28 10.45
N LEU A 242 0.10 8.61 10.25
CA LEU A 242 -0.30 9.64 9.31
C LEU A 242 0.37 10.98 9.65
N HIS A 243 0.22 11.44 10.90
CA HIS A 243 0.87 12.66 11.38
C HIS A 243 2.39 12.65 11.17
N ASN A 244 3.03 11.55 11.57
CA ASN A 244 4.49 11.42 11.50
C ASN A 244 5.00 11.40 10.05
N ASN A 245 4.28 10.72 9.13
CA ASN A 245 4.65 10.70 7.72
C ASN A 245 4.46 12.07 7.05
N ILE A 246 3.35 12.77 7.31
CA ILE A 246 3.15 14.12 6.81
C ILE A 246 4.25 15.06 7.32
N LYS A 247 4.52 15.04 8.63
CA LYS A 247 5.59 15.84 9.24
C LYS A 247 6.96 15.51 8.64
N ARG A 248 7.25 14.21 8.45
CA ARG A 248 8.49 13.75 7.80
C ARG A 248 8.65 14.38 6.42
N ILE A 249 7.67 14.24 5.54
CA ILE A 249 7.76 14.77 4.17
C ILE A 249 7.91 16.29 4.16
N LYS A 250 7.17 17.00 5.01
CA LYS A 250 7.31 18.47 5.13
C LYS A 250 8.73 18.90 5.54
N ASN A 251 9.45 18.07 6.31
CA ASN A 251 10.79 18.35 6.83
C ASN A 251 11.93 17.79 5.98
N LEU A 252 11.67 16.98 4.94
CA LEU A 252 12.71 16.53 4.02
C LEU A 252 13.32 17.72 3.27
N ASP A 253 14.63 17.63 3.00
CA ASP A 253 15.35 18.59 2.16
C ASP A 253 15.13 18.29 0.68
N ILE A 254 13.92 18.58 0.21
CA ILE A 254 13.45 18.47 -1.18
C ILE A 254 12.56 19.66 -1.50
N SER A 255 12.29 19.91 -2.77
CA SER A 255 11.47 21.04 -3.20
C SER A 255 10.01 20.94 -2.70
N ILE A 256 9.29 22.07 -2.70
CA ILE A 256 7.87 22.10 -2.34
C ILE A 256 7.03 21.29 -3.32
N GLU A 257 7.38 21.32 -4.59
CA GLU A 257 6.76 20.54 -5.66
C GLU A 257 6.90 19.04 -5.40
N GLU A 258 8.09 18.57 -5.04
CA GLU A 258 8.34 17.18 -4.68
C GLU A 258 7.55 16.75 -3.43
N LYS A 259 7.48 17.62 -2.41
CA LYS A 259 6.64 17.38 -1.22
C LYS A 259 5.17 17.20 -1.58
N ASN A 260 4.65 18.07 -2.45
CA ASN A 260 3.26 17.99 -2.89
C ASN A 260 2.98 16.72 -3.71
N LEU A 261 3.91 16.31 -4.57
CA LEU A 261 3.82 15.05 -5.31
C LEU A 261 3.66 13.87 -4.34
N ILE A 262 4.55 13.76 -3.37
CA ILE A 262 4.58 12.65 -2.40
C ILE A 262 3.36 12.66 -1.48
N LEU A 263 2.93 13.85 -1.02
CA LEU A 263 1.82 13.98 -0.07
C LEU A 263 0.45 13.61 -0.66
N GLY A 264 0.27 13.67 -2.00
CA GLY A 264 -1.02 13.30 -2.55
C GLY A 264 -1.15 13.38 -4.06
N GLU A 265 -0.38 14.24 -4.75
CA GLU A 265 -0.56 14.42 -6.19
C GLU A 265 -0.22 13.16 -7.00
N ASN A 266 0.78 12.35 -6.56
CA ASN A 266 1.12 11.11 -7.25
C ASN A 266 -0.02 10.11 -7.20
N ILE A 267 -0.56 9.82 -6.00
CA ILE A 267 -1.68 8.89 -5.87
C ILE A 267 -2.94 9.44 -6.52
N ARG A 268 -3.18 10.75 -6.45
CA ARG A 268 -4.29 11.41 -7.13
C ARG A 268 -4.24 11.19 -8.65
N LYS A 269 -3.09 11.44 -9.28
CA LYS A 269 -2.87 11.21 -10.71
C LYS A 269 -3.00 9.74 -11.08
N LEU A 270 -2.40 8.86 -10.27
CA LEU A 270 -2.42 7.42 -10.50
C LEU A 270 -3.85 6.85 -10.50
N LEU A 271 -4.71 7.34 -9.59
CA LEU A 271 -6.10 6.91 -9.44
C LEU A 271 -7.12 7.73 -10.26
N LYS A 272 -6.68 8.79 -10.92
CA LYS A 272 -7.53 9.70 -11.73
C LYS A 272 -8.70 10.29 -10.92
N ILE A 273 -8.43 10.84 -9.75
CA ILE A 273 -9.39 11.42 -8.81
C ILE A 273 -9.12 12.88 -8.52
#